data_953cb59a3b096214c5d5cf1e4ef7c045
#
_entry.id   953cb59a3b096214c5d5cf1e4ef7c045
#
_cell.length_a   1.000
_cell.length_b   1.000
_cell.length_c   1.000
_cell.angle_alpha   90.00
_cell.angle_beta   90.00
_cell.angle_gamma   90.00
#
_symmetry.space_group_name_H-M   'P 1'
#
loop_
_entity.id
_entity.type
_entity.pdbx_description
1 polymer ?
#
loop_
_entity_poly.entity_id
_entity_poly.type
_entity_poly.pdbx_seq_one_letter_code
_entity_poly.pdbx_strand_id
1 'polypeptide(L)'
;LAMLCDDDHPVIGGPYGKKCIAWEKIVQAVDCGIADKDPNELQKYVGDFVFNPVAGTKELKINEPCEVLEIGTGFMMVKRDVFTKWKDAYPEFNYKPDHNRSEMFKGDRYIHAYFDTVIDNDKYMPMGSSNQSDRYLSEDYAFCQLARHIGIKIYLCPWMRLGHIGTYVFDGTMADLGRIDASNAMAAQHMEQSQKLRQARMQVEADALAVKEIEHIEKKKSTR
;
A
#
# COMPACT_ATOMS: atom_id res chain seq x y z
N LEU A 1 7.94 -17.70 -0.18
CA LEU A 1 6.90 -17.67 0.86
C LEU A 1 6.95 -18.87 1.79
N ALA A 2 7.07 -20.11 1.29
CA ALA A 2 7.01 -21.30 2.13
C ALA A 2 7.99 -21.29 3.32
N MET A 3 9.17 -20.71 3.15
CA MET A 3 10.17 -20.58 4.21
C MET A 3 9.87 -19.44 5.20
N LEU A 4 9.02 -18.50 4.81
CA LEU A 4 8.65 -17.32 5.62
C LEU A 4 7.29 -17.50 6.30
N CYS A 5 6.48 -18.46 5.85
CA CYS A 5 5.19 -18.76 6.47
C CYS A 5 5.39 -19.62 7.71
N ASP A 6 5.59 -19.00 8.83
CA ASP A 6 5.92 -19.59 10.14
C ASP A 6 4.97 -19.07 11.25
N ASP A 7 5.35 -19.23 12.50
CA ASP A 7 4.55 -18.77 13.64
C ASP A 7 4.53 -17.24 13.76
N ASP A 8 5.58 -16.57 13.32
CA ASP A 8 5.67 -15.11 13.32
C ASP A 8 4.90 -14.50 12.12
N HIS A 9 4.79 -15.24 10.99
CA HIS A 9 4.13 -14.81 9.77
C HIS A 9 3.06 -15.82 9.31
N PRO A 10 1.98 -16.01 10.09
CA PRO A 10 1.00 -17.09 9.85
C PRO A 10 0.18 -16.94 8.58
N VAL A 11 0.03 -15.72 8.07
CA VAL A 11 -0.56 -15.39 6.76
C VAL A 11 0.37 -14.42 6.06
N ILE A 12 0.88 -14.80 4.89
CA ILE A 12 1.88 -14.03 4.17
C ILE A 12 1.66 -14.11 2.66
N GLY A 13 1.87 -12.99 1.96
CA GLY A 13 1.70 -12.95 0.51
C GLY A 13 2.65 -12.00 -0.19
N GLY A 14 2.63 -12.04 -1.52
CA GLY A 14 3.35 -11.12 -2.40
C GLY A 14 2.42 -10.12 -3.05
N PRO A 15 2.85 -8.86 -3.25
CA PRO A 15 2.07 -7.88 -3.99
C PRO A 15 2.04 -8.23 -5.48
N TYR A 16 0.89 -8.06 -6.12
CA TYR A 16 0.74 -8.12 -7.57
C TYR A 16 -0.07 -6.92 -8.05
N GLY A 17 0.20 -6.49 -9.29
CA GLY A 17 -0.45 -5.33 -9.87
C GLY A 17 -1.95 -5.53 -10.03
N LYS A 18 -2.74 -4.49 -9.82
CA LYS A 18 -4.14 -4.45 -10.23
C LYS A 18 -4.22 -4.47 -11.76
N LYS A 19 -5.29 -5.05 -12.32
CA LYS A 19 -5.52 -5.03 -13.78
C LYS A 19 -6.08 -3.67 -14.22
N CYS A 20 -5.31 -2.62 -13.99
CA CYS A 20 -5.63 -1.25 -14.39
C CYS A 20 -4.36 -0.53 -14.84
N ILE A 21 -4.53 0.52 -15.62
CA ILE A 21 -3.43 1.40 -16.03
C ILE A 21 -3.63 2.74 -15.32
N ALA A 22 -2.71 3.07 -14.41
CA ALA A 22 -2.65 4.33 -13.71
C ALA A 22 -1.84 5.34 -14.55
N TRP A 23 -2.51 6.04 -15.47
CA TRP A 23 -1.88 6.96 -16.39
C TRP A 23 -1.11 8.08 -15.69
N GLU A 24 -1.60 8.56 -14.56
CA GLU A 24 -0.95 9.55 -13.71
C GLU A 24 0.42 9.10 -13.20
N LYS A 25 0.59 7.82 -12.90
CA LYS A 25 1.89 7.27 -12.50
C LYS A 25 2.87 7.18 -13.67
N ILE A 26 2.36 6.87 -14.85
CA ILE A 26 3.17 6.86 -16.07
C ILE A 26 3.68 8.27 -16.35
N VAL A 27 2.82 9.30 -16.26
CA VAL A 27 3.23 10.71 -16.42
C VAL A 27 4.31 11.07 -15.39
N GLN A 28 4.10 10.76 -14.11
CA GLN A 28 5.10 10.99 -13.07
C GLN A 28 6.43 10.28 -13.36
N ALA A 29 6.38 9.05 -13.85
CA ALA A 29 7.59 8.31 -14.23
C ALA A 29 8.35 8.98 -15.39
N VAL A 30 7.64 9.54 -16.35
CA VAL A 30 8.23 10.35 -17.45
C VAL A 30 8.85 11.62 -16.88
N ASP A 31 8.13 12.37 -16.06
CA ASP A 31 8.61 13.62 -15.44
C ASP A 31 9.86 13.40 -14.55
N CYS A 32 9.99 12.21 -13.96
CA CYS A 32 11.19 11.80 -13.21
C CYS A 32 12.34 11.32 -14.09
N GLY A 33 12.23 11.38 -15.42
CA GLY A 33 13.29 10.96 -16.35
C GLY A 33 13.50 9.45 -16.44
N ILE A 34 12.54 8.64 -15.99
CA ILE A 34 12.67 7.17 -15.99
C ILE A 34 12.69 6.63 -17.42
N ALA A 35 11.97 7.30 -18.33
CA ALA A 35 11.89 6.92 -19.75
C ALA A 35 13.09 7.37 -20.59
N ASP A 36 13.98 8.21 -20.06
CA ASP A 36 15.06 8.87 -20.85
C ASP A 36 16.03 7.89 -21.49
N LYS A 37 16.28 6.76 -20.81
CA LYS A 37 17.20 5.73 -21.31
C LYS A 37 16.48 4.60 -22.04
N ASP A 38 15.34 4.17 -21.53
CA ASP A 38 14.54 3.09 -22.08
C ASP A 38 13.05 3.35 -21.83
N PRO A 39 12.28 3.73 -22.85
CA PRO A 39 10.82 3.92 -22.71
C PRO A 39 10.08 2.67 -22.24
N ASN A 40 10.62 1.45 -22.45
CA ASN A 40 10.00 0.21 -21.99
C ASN A 40 9.96 0.08 -20.46
N GLU A 41 10.79 0.84 -19.74
CA GLU A 41 10.74 0.89 -18.30
C GLU A 41 9.37 1.37 -17.78
N LEU A 42 8.64 2.17 -18.56
CA LEU A 42 7.33 2.70 -18.18
C LEU A 42 6.28 1.61 -17.91
N GLN A 43 6.42 0.43 -18.50
CA GLN A 43 5.51 -0.69 -18.25
C GLN A 43 5.50 -1.14 -16.77
N LYS A 44 6.53 -0.82 -16.00
CA LYS A 44 6.64 -1.16 -14.57
C LYS A 44 5.83 -0.22 -13.67
N TYR A 45 5.32 0.87 -14.22
CA TYR A 45 4.61 1.93 -13.50
C TYR A 45 3.12 1.98 -13.83
N VAL A 46 2.60 0.94 -14.49
CA VAL A 46 1.22 0.93 -15.00
C VAL A 46 0.15 0.72 -13.94
N GLY A 47 0.48 0.23 -12.75
CA GLY A 47 -0.57 -0.16 -11.81
C GLY A 47 -0.30 0.14 -10.34
N ASP A 48 -1.37 0.04 -9.58
CA ASP A 48 -1.33 -0.11 -8.12
C ASP A 48 -1.20 -1.59 -7.76
N PHE A 49 -0.81 -1.85 -6.52
CA PHE A 49 -0.71 -3.20 -5.98
C PHE A 49 -1.94 -3.57 -5.16
N VAL A 50 -2.21 -4.90 -5.12
CA VAL A 50 -3.35 -5.45 -4.37
C VAL A 50 -2.91 -5.70 -2.93
N PHE A 51 -3.07 -4.71 -2.08
CA PHE A 51 -2.96 -4.80 -0.62
C PHE A 51 -3.48 -3.50 0.01
N ASN A 52 -3.76 -3.54 1.32
CA ASN A 52 -4.05 -2.35 2.11
C ASN A 52 -3.10 -2.30 3.32
N PRO A 53 -2.36 -1.19 3.51
CA PRO A 53 -1.46 -1.03 4.64
C PRO A 53 -2.23 -0.85 5.96
N VAL A 54 -1.58 -1.12 7.08
CA VAL A 54 -2.11 -0.75 8.40
C VAL A 54 -2.26 0.76 8.50
N ALA A 55 -3.33 1.23 9.13
CA ALA A 55 -3.58 2.66 9.30
C ALA A 55 -2.40 3.36 9.99
N GLY A 56 -1.97 4.49 9.43
CA GLY A 56 -0.83 5.25 9.95
C GLY A 56 0.54 4.76 9.46
N THR A 57 0.63 3.71 8.66
CA THR A 57 1.88 3.30 8.00
C THR A 57 2.32 4.37 7.02
N LYS A 58 3.46 5.00 7.29
CA LYS A 58 4.05 6.04 6.41
C LYS A 58 5.02 5.47 5.39
N GLU A 59 5.70 4.39 5.75
CA GLU A 59 6.73 3.75 4.93
C GLU A 59 6.62 2.24 5.02
N LEU A 60 6.89 1.56 3.91
CA LEU A 60 7.02 0.11 3.85
C LEU A 60 8.48 -0.24 3.58
N LYS A 61 9.05 -1.09 4.42
CA LYS A 61 10.39 -1.61 4.19
C LYS A 61 10.34 -2.68 3.10
N ILE A 62 11.00 -2.42 1.98
CA ILE A 62 10.92 -3.29 0.80
C ILE A 62 11.70 -4.60 0.89
N ASN A 63 12.51 -4.80 1.92
CA ASN A 63 13.43 -5.94 2.08
C ASN A 63 13.06 -6.90 3.23
N GLU A 64 11.96 -6.65 3.92
CA GLU A 64 11.47 -7.50 5.02
C GLU A 64 9.93 -7.63 4.97
N PRO A 65 9.33 -8.68 5.58
CA PRO A 65 7.89 -8.79 5.68
C PRO A 65 7.29 -7.60 6.44
N CYS A 66 6.23 -7.01 5.88
CA CYS A 66 5.53 -5.88 6.48
C CYS A 66 4.13 -6.30 6.91
N GLU A 67 3.72 -5.96 8.13
CA GLU A 67 2.33 -6.16 8.55
C GLU A 67 1.40 -5.24 7.76
N VAL A 68 0.30 -5.82 7.24
CA VAL A 68 -0.71 -5.12 6.44
C VAL A 68 -2.11 -5.51 6.91
N LEU A 69 -3.13 -4.75 6.47
CA LEU A 69 -4.52 -5.08 6.77
C LEU A 69 -5.02 -6.22 5.90
N GLU A 70 -4.76 -6.15 4.61
CA GLU A 70 -5.36 -7.02 3.61
C GLU A 70 -4.37 -7.27 2.47
N ILE A 71 -4.38 -8.49 1.94
CA ILE A 71 -3.64 -8.91 0.74
C ILE A 71 -4.56 -9.73 -0.16
N GLY A 72 -4.23 -9.79 -1.45
CA GLY A 72 -4.97 -10.63 -2.39
C GLY A 72 -4.54 -12.10 -2.35
N THR A 73 -5.47 -13.00 -2.67
CA THR A 73 -5.23 -14.45 -2.73
C THR A 73 -4.43 -14.91 -3.94
N GLY A 74 -4.19 -14.03 -4.92
CA GLY A 74 -3.40 -14.39 -6.12
C GLY A 74 -2.01 -14.95 -5.79
N PHE A 75 -1.41 -14.54 -4.68
CA PHE A 75 -0.19 -15.13 -4.14
C PHE A 75 -0.13 -15.03 -2.63
N MET A 76 -0.88 -15.89 -1.95
CA MET A 76 -1.02 -15.95 -0.49
C MET A 76 -0.64 -17.35 0.03
N MET A 77 0.02 -17.41 1.16
CA MET A 77 0.28 -18.61 1.92
C MET A 77 -0.26 -18.47 3.33
N VAL A 78 -0.95 -19.50 3.80
CA VAL A 78 -1.63 -19.52 5.11
C VAL A 78 -1.21 -20.77 5.84
N LYS A 79 -0.80 -20.66 7.10
CA LYS A 79 -0.56 -21.81 7.97
C LYS A 79 -1.86 -22.57 8.21
N ARG A 80 -1.76 -23.88 8.29
CA ARG A 80 -2.93 -24.74 8.48
C ARG A 80 -3.70 -24.44 9.77
N ASP A 81 -3.00 -24.14 10.85
CA ASP A 81 -3.62 -23.81 12.14
C ASP A 81 -4.45 -22.52 12.13
N VAL A 82 -4.14 -21.58 11.21
CA VAL A 82 -4.98 -20.41 10.96
C VAL A 82 -6.39 -20.80 10.56
N PHE A 83 -6.53 -21.76 9.64
CA PHE A 83 -7.84 -22.27 9.22
C PHE A 83 -8.60 -22.94 10.37
N THR A 84 -7.89 -23.65 11.26
CA THR A 84 -8.51 -24.24 12.44
C THR A 84 -9.03 -23.18 13.39
N LYS A 85 -8.22 -22.19 13.75
CA LYS A 85 -8.60 -21.07 14.61
C LYS A 85 -9.75 -20.27 14.03
N TRP A 86 -9.70 -20.00 12.72
CA TRP A 86 -10.73 -19.27 11.98
C TRP A 86 -12.07 -20.03 12.01
N LYS A 87 -12.04 -21.33 11.72
CA LYS A 87 -13.22 -22.21 11.77
C LYS A 87 -13.87 -22.22 13.14
N ASP A 88 -13.08 -22.30 14.20
CA ASP A 88 -13.57 -22.36 15.58
C ASP A 88 -14.18 -21.01 16.00
N ALA A 89 -13.64 -19.91 15.48
CA ALA A 89 -14.15 -18.56 15.76
C ALA A 89 -15.42 -18.21 15.00
N TYR A 90 -15.59 -18.76 13.79
CA TYR A 90 -16.68 -18.40 12.86
C TYR A 90 -17.47 -19.64 12.39
N PRO A 91 -18.18 -20.33 13.28
CA PRO A 91 -18.95 -21.53 12.92
C PRO A 91 -20.12 -21.23 11.97
N GLU A 92 -20.61 -19.99 11.87
CA GLU A 92 -21.68 -19.54 10.99
C GLU A 92 -21.34 -19.65 9.50
N PHE A 93 -20.05 -19.68 9.14
CA PHE A 93 -19.60 -19.90 7.76
C PHE A 93 -19.58 -21.40 7.36
N ASN A 94 -20.17 -22.25 8.19
CA ASN A 94 -20.31 -23.66 7.91
C ASN A 94 -21.55 -23.93 7.06
N TYR A 95 -21.39 -24.57 5.93
CA TYR A 95 -22.48 -24.85 5.00
C TYR A 95 -22.47 -26.27 4.46
N LYS A 96 -23.64 -26.76 4.00
CA LYS A 96 -23.76 -28.01 3.25
C LYS A 96 -23.55 -27.73 1.76
N PRO A 97 -22.63 -28.44 1.08
CA PRO A 97 -22.46 -28.28 -0.36
C PRO A 97 -23.69 -28.82 -1.12
N ASP A 98 -24.08 -28.13 -2.18
CA ASP A 98 -25.22 -28.52 -3.02
C ASP A 98 -24.93 -29.82 -3.80
N HIS A 99 -23.68 -30.04 -4.18
CA HIS A 99 -23.27 -31.24 -4.94
C HIS A 99 -22.70 -32.33 -4.05
N ASN A 100 -23.58 -33.14 -3.46
CA ASN A 100 -23.22 -34.39 -2.79
C ASN A 100 -23.17 -35.50 -3.81
N ARG A 101 -21.98 -35.99 -4.21
CA ARG A 101 -21.84 -37.30 -4.84
C ARG A 101 -22.05 -38.33 -3.75
N SER A 102 -23.26 -38.89 -3.72
CA SER A 102 -23.73 -39.87 -2.72
C SER A 102 -22.83 -41.11 -2.59
N GLU A 103 -22.08 -41.45 -3.62
CA GLU A 103 -21.17 -42.62 -3.65
C GLU A 103 -19.91 -42.41 -2.82
N MET A 104 -19.43 -41.16 -2.64
CA MET A 104 -18.19 -40.87 -1.91
C MET A 104 -18.39 -40.49 -0.46
N PHE A 105 -19.58 -39.99 -0.09
CA PHE A 105 -19.85 -39.45 1.24
C PHE A 105 -21.17 -40.02 1.79
N LYS A 106 -21.06 -41.00 2.67
CA LYS A 106 -22.20 -41.47 3.46
C LYS A 106 -22.32 -40.54 4.67
N GLY A 107 -23.24 -39.57 4.64
CA GLY A 107 -23.54 -38.67 5.75
C GLY A 107 -23.53 -37.20 5.39
N ASP A 108 -23.80 -36.37 6.37
CA ASP A 108 -23.78 -34.91 6.23
C ASP A 108 -22.34 -34.40 6.11
N ARG A 109 -22.02 -33.80 4.98
CA ARG A 109 -20.75 -33.10 4.75
C ARG A 109 -20.96 -31.62 4.96
N TYR A 110 -20.14 -31.04 5.82
CA TYR A 110 -20.05 -29.60 6.01
C TYR A 110 -18.71 -29.06 5.50
N ILE A 111 -18.75 -27.89 4.89
CA ILE A 111 -17.58 -27.17 4.38
C ILE A 111 -17.60 -25.79 5.02
N HIS A 112 -16.44 -25.20 5.27
CA HIS A 112 -16.30 -23.83 5.74
C HIS A 112 -15.98 -22.92 4.58
N ALA A 113 -16.76 -21.82 4.47
CA ALA A 113 -16.55 -20.75 3.50
C ALA A 113 -15.49 -19.77 4.01
N TYR A 114 -14.23 -20.21 4.06
CA TYR A 114 -13.12 -19.37 4.48
C TYR A 114 -12.95 -18.10 3.64
N PHE A 115 -13.28 -18.21 2.37
CA PHE A 115 -13.19 -17.13 1.38
C PHE A 115 -14.60 -16.84 0.86
N ASP A 116 -15.37 -16.14 1.67
CA ASP A 116 -16.68 -15.63 1.30
C ASP A 116 -16.66 -14.10 1.30
N THR A 117 -17.59 -13.49 0.60
CA THR A 117 -17.72 -12.04 0.54
C THR A 117 -18.67 -11.56 1.62
N VAL A 118 -18.32 -10.50 2.34
CA VAL A 118 -19.13 -9.93 3.40
C VAL A 118 -19.19 -8.41 3.30
N ILE A 119 -20.24 -7.81 3.89
CA ILE A 119 -20.29 -6.36 4.11
C ILE A 119 -19.66 -6.09 5.48
N ASP A 120 -18.70 -5.16 5.53
CA ASP A 120 -17.98 -4.76 6.74
C ASP A 120 -18.89 -3.89 7.63
N ASN A 121 -19.84 -4.53 8.30
CA ASN A 121 -20.76 -3.89 9.23
C ASN A 121 -21.19 -4.86 10.34
N ASP A 122 -21.93 -4.37 11.35
CA ASP A 122 -22.38 -5.14 12.53
C ASP A 122 -23.14 -6.42 12.21
N LYS A 123 -23.77 -6.50 11.04
CA LYS A 123 -24.58 -7.65 10.66
C LYS A 123 -23.74 -8.86 10.25
N TYR A 124 -22.60 -8.62 9.60
CA TYR A 124 -21.79 -9.67 8.96
C TYR A 124 -20.39 -9.81 9.57
N MET A 125 -19.94 -8.80 10.30
CA MET A 125 -18.65 -8.83 11.00
C MET A 125 -18.89 -8.85 12.50
N PRO A 126 -18.14 -9.64 13.28
CA PRO A 126 -18.33 -9.74 14.73
C PRO A 126 -18.20 -8.38 15.41
N MET A 127 -19.05 -8.15 16.41
CA MET A 127 -19.03 -6.93 17.23
C MET A 127 -17.63 -6.67 17.82
N GLY A 128 -17.13 -5.46 17.66
CA GLY A 128 -15.83 -5.03 18.20
C GLY A 128 -14.78 -4.66 17.16
N SER A 129 -15.04 -4.81 15.87
CA SER A 129 -14.20 -4.16 14.85
C SER A 129 -14.41 -2.65 14.97
N SER A 130 -13.40 -1.93 15.44
CA SER A 130 -13.47 -0.49 15.70
C SER A 130 -13.61 0.38 14.44
N ASN A 131 -13.68 -0.21 13.25
CA ASN A 131 -13.66 0.50 11.96
C ASN A 131 -14.57 -0.19 10.95
N GLN A 132 -15.87 -0.28 11.25
CA GLN A 132 -16.84 -0.67 10.25
C GLN A 132 -16.85 0.36 9.13
N SER A 133 -16.58 -0.12 7.92
CA SER A 133 -16.43 0.74 6.75
C SER A 133 -17.62 0.70 5.80
N ASP A 134 -18.62 -0.15 6.08
CA ASP A 134 -19.74 -0.48 5.19
C ASP A 134 -19.29 -0.93 3.78
N ARG A 135 -18.00 -1.28 3.64
CA ARG A 135 -17.46 -1.79 2.37
C ARG A 135 -17.97 -3.21 2.10
N TYR A 136 -18.27 -3.48 0.86
CA TYR A 136 -18.36 -4.85 0.38
C TYR A 136 -16.93 -5.40 0.21
N LEU A 137 -16.55 -6.32 1.07
CA LEU A 137 -15.23 -6.94 1.05
C LEU A 137 -15.23 -8.11 0.05
N SER A 138 -14.21 -8.15 -0.80
CA SER A 138 -13.89 -9.32 -1.59
C SER A 138 -13.51 -10.49 -0.68
N GLU A 139 -13.53 -11.69 -1.23
CA GLU A 139 -13.27 -12.92 -0.49
C GLU A 139 -11.90 -12.94 0.22
N ASP A 140 -10.89 -12.39 -0.41
CA ASP A 140 -9.52 -12.25 0.13
C ASP A 140 -9.45 -11.23 1.27
N TYR A 141 -10.09 -10.08 1.08
CA TYR A 141 -10.13 -9.03 2.10
C TYR A 141 -11.00 -9.43 3.29
N ALA A 142 -12.13 -10.10 3.05
CA ALA A 142 -12.97 -10.63 4.11
C ALA A 142 -12.22 -11.67 4.96
N PHE A 143 -11.51 -12.61 4.33
CA PHE A 143 -10.65 -13.55 5.04
C PHE A 143 -9.60 -12.85 5.91
N CYS A 144 -8.89 -11.85 5.34
CA CYS A 144 -7.87 -11.10 6.07
C CYS A 144 -8.46 -10.36 7.28
N GLN A 145 -9.59 -9.67 7.12
CA GLN A 145 -10.23 -8.93 8.20
C GLN A 145 -10.71 -9.86 9.32
N LEU A 146 -11.37 -10.97 8.98
CA LEU A 146 -11.82 -11.97 9.95
C LEU A 146 -10.64 -12.64 10.68
N ALA A 147 -9.55 -12.96 9.96
CA ALA A 147 -8.34 -13.48 10.59
C ALA A 147 -7.71 -12.46 11.57
N ARG A 148 -7.63 -11.20 11.19
CA ARG A 148 -7.13 -10.12 12.06
C ARG A 148 -8.00 -9.93 13.29
N HIS A 149 -9.29 -10.08 13.16
CA HIS A 149 -10.25 -9.95 14.26
C HIS A 149 -9.99 -10.96 15.39
N ILE A 150 -9.50 -12.16 15.07
CA ILE A 150 -9.08 -13.18 16.04
C ILE A 150 -7.59 -13.11 16.37
N GLY A 151 -6.93 -11.98 16.10
CA GLY A 151 -5.55 -11.73 16.47
C GLY A 151 -4.48 -12.30 15.55
N ILE A 152 -4.86 -12.78 14.35
CA ILE A 152 -3.91 -13.29 13.36
C ILE A 152 -3.44 -12.14 12.48
N LYS A 153 -2.13 -11.91 12.43
CA LYS A 153 -1.53 -10.86 11.62
C LYS A 153 -1.36 -11.31 10.17
N ILE A 154 -1.48 -10.35 9.26
CA ILE A 154 -1.31 -10.53 7.82
C ILE A 154 -0.03 -9.82 7.38
N TYR A 155 0.78 -10.49 6.57
CA TYR A 155 2.07 -9.97 6.13
C TYR A 155 2.18 -9.91 4.61
N LEU A 156 2.86 -8.88 4.13
CA LEU A 156 3.22 -8.68 2.74
C LEU A 156 4.74 -8.79 2.59
N CYS A 157 5.21 -9.41 1.49
CA CYS A 157 6.61 -9.41 1.06
C CYS A 157 6.81 -8.39 -0.07
N PRO A 158 7.14 -7.11 0.23
CA PRO A 158 7.12 -6.03 -0.77
C PRO A 158 8.15 -6.20 -1.89
N TRP A 159 9.22 -6.96 -1.66
CA TRP A 159 10.29 -7.22 -2.65
C TRP A 159 9.91 -8.19 -3.75
N MET A 160 8.77 -8.87 -3.61
CA MET A 160 8.36 -9.86 -4.62
C MET A 160 7.89 -9.17 -5.89
N ARG A 161 8.33 -9.71 -7.03
CA ARG A 161 7.86 -9.30 -8.36
C ARG A 161 6.91 -10.36 -8.89
N LEU A 162 5.67 -10.00 -9.07
CA LEU A 162 4.60 -10.87 -9.55
C LEU A 162 3.85 -10.17 -10.68
N GLY A 163 3.83 -10.81 -11.88
CA GLY A 163 3.03 -10.33 -13.00
C GLY A 163 1.57 -10.76 -12.86
N HIS A 164 0.63 -9.86 -13.12
CA HIS A 164 -0.79 -10.17 -13.15
C HIS A 164 -1.26 -10.26 -14.60
N ILE A 165 -1.53 -11.48 -15.06
CA ILE A 165 -1.89 -11.74 -16.44
C ILE A 165 -3.39 -11.51 -16.67
N GLY A 166 -3.70 -10.75 -17.70
CA GLY A 166 -5.04 -10.49 -18.20
C GLY A 166 -4.98 -10.36 -19.74
N THR A 167 -5.68 -9.40 -20.31
CA THR A 167 -5.49 -8.97 -21.70
C THR A 167 -4.14 -8.27 -21.90
N TYR A 168 -3.52 -7.87 -20.82
CA TYR A 168 -2.19 -7.28 -20.73
C TYR A 168 -1.46 -7.92 -19.52
N VAL A 169 -0.13 -7.94 -19.54
CA VAL A 169 0.69 -8.38 -18.39
C VAL A 169 1.01 -7.14 -17.56
N PHE A 170 0.33 -7.00 -16.43
CA PHE A 170 0.58 -5.93 -15.47
C PHE A 170 1.78 -6.33 -14.62
N ASP A 171 2.92 -5.72 -14.88
CA ASP A 171 4.21 -6.01 -14.24
C ASP A 171 4.66 -4.80 -13.39
N GLY A 172 5.80 -4.93 -12.72
CA GLY A 172 6.41 -3.93 -11.86
C GLY A 172 6.60 -4.42 -10.44
N THR A 173 7.30 -3.62 -9.65
CA THR A 173 7.54 -3.88 -8.23
C THR A 173 7.19 -2.66 -7.39
N MET A 174 6.98 -2.86 -6.11
CA MET A 174 6.81 -1.73 -5.18
C MET A 174 8.07 -0.86 -5.12
N ALA A 175 9.25 -1.45 -5.33
CA ALA A 175 10.50 -0.70 -5.42
C ALA A 175 10.56 0.23 -6.64
N ASP A 176 9.95 -0.16 -7.77
CA ASP A 176 9.85 0.73 -8.93
C ASP A 176 9.02 1.97 -8.62
N LEU A 177 7.85 1.81 -7.98
CA LEU A 177 7.03 2.96 -7.55
C LEU A 177 7.76 3.87 -6.57
N GLY A 178 8.56 3.32 -5.66
CA GLY A 178 9.38 4.09 -4.72
C GLY A 178 10.41 5.02 -5.41
N ARG A 179 10.79 4.76 -6.66
CA ARG A 179 11.67 5.66 -7.45
C ARG A 179 10.97 6.98 -7.78
N ILE A 180 9.69 6.96 -8.08
CA ILE A 180 8.90 8.17 -8.32
C ILE A 180 8.82 9.00 -7.05
N ASP A 181 8.47 8.36 -5.93
CA ASP A 181 8.34 9.04 -4.64
C ASP A 181 9.66 9.67 -4.19
N ALA A 182 10.78 8.95 -4.34
CA ALA A 182 12.11 9.47 -4.03
C ALA A 182 12.49 10.66 -4.91
N SER A 183 12.22 10.60 -6.21
CA SER A 183 12.48 11.70 -7.14
C SER A 183 11.64 12.93 -6.83
N ASN A 184 10.36 12.75 -6.50
CA ASN A 184 9.47 13.84 -6.10
C ASN A 184 9.92 14.48 -4.77
N ALA A 185 10.36 13.69 -3.80
CA ALA A 185 10.88 14.19 -2.53
C ALA A 185 12.17 15.02 -2.73
N MET A 186 13.10 14.57 -3.59
CA MET A 186 14.30 15.34 -3.94
C MET A 186 13.95 16.65 -4.64
N ALA A 187 13.03 16.64 -5.59
CA ALA A 187 12.58 17.84 -6.30
C ALA A 187 11.95 18.85 -5.32
N ALA A 188 11.10 18.40 -4.39
CA ALA A 188 10.51 19.25 -3.37
C ALA A 188 11.57 19.88 -2.44
N GLN A 189 12.56 19.11 -2.01
CA GLN A 189 13.69 19.64 -1.20
C GLN A 189 14.51 20.69 -1.96
N HIS A 190 14.80 20.45 -3.24
CA HIS A 190 15.49 21.42 -4.09
C HIS A 190 14.71 22.73 -4.27
N MET A 191 13.38 22.63 -4.45
CA MET A 191 12.52 23.81 -4.53
C MET A 191 12.50 24.59 -3.22
N GLU A 192 12.36 23.94 -2.08
CA GLU A 192 12.39 24.57 -0.77
C GLU A 192 13.72 25.26 -0.49
N GLN A 193 14.84 24.60 -0.81
CA GLN A 193 16.17 25.17 -0.67
C GLN A 193 16.37 26.40 -1.57
N SER A 194 15.88 26.34 -2.81
CA SER A 194 15.93 27.45 -3.75
C SER A 194 15.09 28.64 -3.28
N GLN A 195 13.91 28.40 -2.69
CA GLN A 195 13.08 29.45 -2.11
C GLN A 195 13.75 30.11 -0.91
N LYS A 196 14.34 29.34 0.00
CA LYS A 196 15.11 29.86 1.15
C LYS A 196 16.29 30.74 0.68
N LEU A 197 17.00 30.32 -0.35
CA LEU A 197 18.10 31.08 -0.92
C LEU A 197 17.64 32.41 -1.55
N ARG A 198 16.52 32.39 -2.25
CA ARG A 198 15.88 33.60 -2.80
C ARG A 198 15.48 34.58 -1.71
N GLN A 199 14.81 34.11 -0.66
CA GLN A 199 14.41 34.94 0.47
C GLN A 199 15.61 35.57 1.18
N ALA A 200 16.66 34.77 1.43
CA ALA A 200 17.90 35.27 2.02
C ALA A 200 18.56 36.37 1.17
N ARG A 201 18.60 36.20 -0.16
CA ARG A 201 19.15 37.23 -1.06
C ARG A 201 18.32 38.54 -1.01
N MET A 202 16.99 38.44 -1.07
CA MET A 202 16.09 39.58 -0.96
C MET A 202 16.27 40.33 0.38
N GLN A 203 16.47 39.60 1.47
CA GLN A 203 16.73 40.19 2.77
C GLN A 203 18.07 40.96 2.79
N VAL A 204 19.14 40.39 2.27
CA VAL A 204 20.44 41.06 2.18
C VAL A 204 20.37 42.31 1.31
N GLU A 205 19.63 42.30 0.20
CA GLU A 205 19.44 43.45 -0.65
C GLU A 205 18.65 44.54 0.06
N ALA A 206 17.59 44.20 0.80
CA ALA A 206 16.79 45.13 1.59
C ALA A 206 17.61 45.77 2.71
N ASP A 207 18.41 45.01 3.43
CA ASP A 207 19.30 45.49 4.49
C ASP A 207 20.37 46.44 3.92
N ALA A 208 20.95 46.13 2.75
CA ALA A 208 21.93 46.97 2.06
C ALA A 208 21.32 48.32 1.59
N LEU A 209 20.06 48.30 1.16
CA LEU A 209 19.32 49.52 0.81
C LEU A 209 19.04 50.39 2.04
N ALA A 210 18.61 49.78 3.16
CA ALA A 210 18.36 50.47 4.41
C ALA A 210 19.64 51.16 4.95
N VAL A 211 20.78 50.51 4.87
CA VAL A 211 22.08 51.10 5.26
C VAL A 211 22.41 52.35 4.41
N LYS A 212 22.23 52.25 3.08
CA LYS A 212 22.44 53.39 2.18
C LYS A 212 21.51 54.58 2.46
N GLU A 213 20.27 54.34 2.82
CA GLU A 213 19.34 55.40 3.21
C GLU A 213 19.76 56.09 4.51
N ILE A 214 20.22 55.33 5.50
CA ILE A 214 20.73 55.88 6.76
C ILE A 214 21.95 56.74 6.50
N GLU A 215 22.92 56.29 5.74
CA GLU A 215 24.12 57.05 5.36
C GLU A 215 23.74 58.38 4.62
N HIS A 216 22.72 58.32 3.76
CA HIS A 216 22.25 59.49 3.04
C HIS A 216 21.59 60.54 3.96
N ILE A 217 20.84 60.08 4.96
CA ILE A 217 20.20 60.94 5.97
C ILE A 217 21.25 61.58 6.87
N GLU A 218 22.27 60.84 7.29
CA GLU A 218 23.37 61.35 8.11
C GLU A 218 24.22 62.41 7.38
N LYS A 219 24.54 62.20 6.11
CA LYS A 219 25.20 63.19 5.26
C LYS A 219 24.40 64.49 5.12
N LYS A 220 23.07 64.40 4.98
CA LYS A 220 22.20 65.59 4.93
C LYS A 220 22.14 66.36 6.25
N LYS A 221 22.30 65.71 7.38
CA LYS A 221 22.33 66.37 8.72
C LYS A 221 23.67 67.03 9.00
N SER A 222 24.79 66.54 8.46
CA SER A 222 26.14 67.10 8.64
C SER A 222 26.41 68.35 7.75
N THR A 223 25.53 68.61 6.75
CA THR A 223 25.72 69.76 5.82
C THR A 223 24.79 70.95 6.15
N ARG A 224 24.10 70.92 7.27
CA ARG A 224 23.33 72.02 7.87
C ARG A 224 24.00 72.48 9.16
#